data_fed9fcc6c7a551ff61df186ae07148f2
#
_entry.id   fed9fcc6c7a551ff61df186ae07148f2
#
_cell.length_a   1.000
_cell.length_b   1.000
_cell.length_c   1.000
_cell.angle_alpha   90.00
_cell.angle_beta   90.00
_cell.angle_gamma   90.00
#
_symmetry.space_group_name_H-M   'P 1'
#
loop_
_entity.id
_entity.type
_entity.pdbx_description
1 polymer ?
#
loop_
_entity_poly.entity_id
_entity_poly.type
_entity_poly.pdbx_seq_one_letter_code
_entity_poly.pdbx_strand_id
1 'polypeptide(L)'
;SPAHSQSSSDRPLSVVIPFAPGGGTDVLARMTMPKIAEKLGTVAVIENRSGAAGAIGAQFTARAAPDGKTVMVGSVSEIGINPSVYPKLPYNVDRDFVAVTALAASPMVLVVSPTSSIKTAADLVSQAQASPGKINFGSAGTGSGAHMAAELFIYATKIKLSHIPYKGTGAVAADMLGSQKDMIMFAPLPSIAGLVR
;
A
#
# COMPACT_ATOMS: atom_id res chain seq x y z
N SER A 1 2.33 -32.46 -38.48
CA SER A 1 1.38 -31.80 -37.55
C SER A 1 1.76 -30.32 -37.43
N PRO A 2 0.88 -29.37 -37.73
CA PRO A 2 1.18 -27.97 -37.52
C PRO A 2 1.25 -27.70 -36.00
N ALA A 3 2.39 -27.20 -35.54
CA ALA A 3 2.50 -26.65 -34.20
C ALA A 3 1.57 -25.41 -34.12
N HIS A 4 0.49 -25.51 -33.38
CA HIS A 4 -0.35 -24.37 -33.05
C HIS A 4 0.51 -23.46 -32.18
N SER A 5 0.98 -22.38 -32.78
CA SER A 5 1.49 -21.22 -32.05
C SER A 5 0.34 -20.72 -31.17
N GLN A 6 0.37 -20.99 -29.86
CA GLN A 6 -0.55 -20.34 -28.93
C GLN A 6 -0.37 -18.82 -29.09
N SER A 7 -1.40 -18.17 -29.58
CA SER A 7 -1.40 -16.73 -29.72
C SER A 7 -1.15 -16.10 -28.36
N SER A 8 -0.38 -15.03 -28.30
CA SER A 8 -0.09 -14.29 -27.05
C SER A 8 -1.36 -13.73 -26.38
N SER A 9 -2.53 -13.87 -27.03
CA SER A 9 -3.85 -13.45 -26.52
C SER A 9 -4.38 -14.32 -25.38
N ASP A 10 -3.95 -15.58 -25.24
CA ASP A 10 -4.55 -16.54 -24.30
C ASP A 10 -3.98 -16.47 -22.88
N ARG A 11 -2.88 -15.74 -22.65
CA ARG A 11 -2.34 -15.62 -21.30
C ARG A 11 -3.13 -14.59 -20.46
N PRO A 12 -3.51 -14.97 -19.20
CA PRO A 12 -4.14 -14.05 -18.27
C PRO A 12 -3.27 -12.80 -18.02
N LEU A 13 -3.94 -11.69 -17.73
CA LEU A 13 -3.29 -10.49 -17.21
C LEU A 13 -2.86 -10.73 -15.77
N SER A 14 -1.56 -10.83 -15.52
CA SER A 14 -0.99 -10.93 -14.17
C SER A 14 -0.98 -9.55 -13.53
N VAL A 15 -1.69 -9.40 -12.42
CA VAL A 15 -1.80 -8.13 -11.68
C VAL A 15 -1.11 -8.26 -10.34
N VAL A 16 0.02 -7.58 -10.19
CA VAL A 16 0.83 -7.62 -8.97
C VAL A 16 0.41 -6.49 -8.03
N ILE A 17 0.05 -6.86 -6.81
CA ILE A 17 -0.22 -5.92 -5.72
C ILE A 17 0.95 -5.98 -4.74
N PRO A 18 1.71 -4.89 -4.55
CA PRO A 18 2.93 -4.91 -3.74
C PRO A 18 2.70 -4.85 -2.22
N PHE A 19 1.45 -4.98 -1.78
CA PHE A 19 1.05 -4.96 -0.37
C PHE A 19 0.18 -6.15 0.00
N ALA A 20 0.03 -6.38 1.31
CA ALA A 20 -0.85 -7.43 1.84
C ALA A 20 -2.32 -7.18 1.46
N PRO A 21 -3.13 -8.25 1.36
CA PRO A 21 -4.56 -8.13 1.09
C PRO A 21 -5.29 -7.18 2.05
N GLY A 22 -6.36 -6.55 1.60
CA GLY A 22 -7.18 -5.60 2.37
C GLY A 22 -6.61 -4.20 2.47
N GLY A 23 -5.41 -3.93 1.93
CA GLY A 23 -4.90 -2.57 1.77
C GLY A 23 -5.61 -1.80 0.65
N GLY A 24 -5.48 -0.46 0.63
CA GLY A 24 -6.16 0.39 -0.36
C GLY A 24 -5.85 0.01 -1.82
N THR A 25 -4.61 -0.34 -2.11
CA THR A 25 -4.17 -0.79 -3.44
C THR A 25 -4.83 -2.12 -3.83
N ASP A 26 -4.95 -3.06 -2.87
CA ASP A 26 -5.60 -4.35 -3.10
C ASP A 26 -7.10 -4.20 -3.37
N VAL A 27 -7.78 -3.39 -2.55
CA VAL A 27 -9.21 -3.09 -2.74
C VAL A 27 -9.44 -2.47 -4.12
N LEU A 28 -8.67 -1.46 -4.49
CA LEU A 28 -8.76 -0.79 -5.79
C LEU A 28 -8.54 -1.78 -6.95
N ALA A 29 -7.49 -2.59 -6.87
CA ALA A 29 -7.18 -3.56 -7.92
C ALA A 29 -8.30 -4.58 -8.11
N ARG A 30 -8.84 -5.14 -7.02
CA ARG A 30 -9.95 -6.12 -7.10
C ARG A 30 -11.25 -5.52 -7.62
N MET A 31 -11.47 -4.23 -7.43
CA MET A 31 -12.64 -3.52 -7.98
C MET A 31 -12.49 -3.19 -9.48
N THR A 32 -11.29 -2.91 -9.96
CA THR A 32 -11.06 -2.35 -11.31
C THR A 32 -10.48 -3.35 -12.29
N MET A 33 -9.48 -4.15 -11.89
CA MET A 33 -8.72 -4.97 -12.82
C MET A 33 -9.51 -6.09 -13.50
N PRO A 34 -10.50 -6.76 -12.85
CA PRO A 34 -11.36 -7.71 -13.55
C PRO A 34 -12.13 -7.08 -14.72
N LYS A 35 -12.68 -5.87 -14.51
CA LYS A 35 -13.42 -5.13 -15.55
C LYS A 35 -12.51 -4.66 -16.69
N ILE A 36 -11.27 -4.28 -16.38
CA ILE A 36 -10.27 -3.92 -17.38
C ILE A 36 -9.88 -5.15 -18.21
N ALA A 37 -9.59 -6.27 -17.56
CA ALA A 37 -9.22 -7.51 -18.23
C ALA A 37 -10.35 -8.02 -19.15
N GLU A 38 -11.60 -7.96 -18.71
CA GLU A 38 -12.77 -8.30 -19.53
C GLU A 38 -12.81 -7.46 -20.82
N LYS A 39 -12.60 -6.15 -20.71
CA LYS A 39 -12.56 -5.26 -21.89
C LYS A 39 -11.37 -5.53 -22.82
N LEU A 40 -10.31 -6.12 -22.30
CA LEU A 40 -9.13 -6.55 -23.07
C LEU A 40 -9.27 -7.98 -23.62
N GLY A 41 -10.42 -8.62 -23.43
CA GLY A 41 -10.67 -10.00 -23.88
C GLY A 41 -9.85 -11.05 -23.12
N THR A 42 -9.51 -10.80 -21.85
CA THR A 42 -8.71 -11.70 -21.00
C THR A 42 -9.27 -11.75 -19.58
N VAL A 43 -8.59 -12.48 -18.70
CA VAL A 43 -8.90 -12.53 -17.26
C VAL A 43 -7.76 -11.93 -16.45
N ALA A 44 -8.08 -11.30 -15.32
CA ALA A 44 -7.08 -10.79 -14.38
C ALA A 44 -6.78 -11.84 -13.31
N VAL A 45 -5.50 -12.17 -13.14
CA VAL A 45 -5.00 -12.96 -12.01
C VAL A 45 -4.29 -12.01 -11.06
N ILE A 46 -4.90 -11.76 -9.90
CA ILE A 46 -4.43 -10.78 -8.91
C ILE A 46 -3.61 -11.50 -7.84
N GLU A 47 -2.36 -11.08 -7.67
CA GLU A 47 -1.41 -11.65 -6.72
C GLU A 47 -0.84 -10.58 -5.79
N ASN A 48 -0.87 -10.82 -4.47
CA ASN A 48 -0.25 -9.95 -3.48
C ASN A 48 1.20 -10.41 -3.21
N ARG A 49 2.17 -9.51 -3.47
CA ARG A 49 3.60 -9.72 -3.18
C ARG A 49 4.11 -8.62 -2.26
N SER A 50 3.80 -8.77 -0.98
CA SER A 50 4.06 -7.75 0.04
C SER A 50 5.48 -7.82 0.60
N GLY A 51 5.96 -6.68 1.10
CA GLY A 51 7.21 -6.54 1.86
C GLY A 51 8.07 -5.37 1.39
N ALA A 52 8.94 -4.87 2.29
CA ALA A 52 9.83 -3.73 2.06
C ALA A 52 9.13 -2.53 1.40
N ALA A 53 8.01 -2.08 1.99
CA ALA A 53 7.16 -1.01 1.47
C ALA A 53 6.84 -1.16 -0.04
N GLY A 54 6.54 -2.39 -0.48
CA GLY A 54 6.20 -2.71 -1.87
C GLY A 54 7.38 -3.05 -2.77
N ALA A 55 8.62 -2.90 -2.31
CA ALA A 55 9.80 -3.14 -3.15
C ALA A 55 9.89 -4.59 -3.67
N ILE A 56 9.36 -5.58 -2.93
CA ILE A 56 9.33 -6.99 -3.37
C ILE A 56 8.41 -7.16 -4.58
N GLY A 57 7.19 -6.61 -4.53
CA GLY A 57 6.26 -6.66 -5.65
C GLY A 57 6.76 -5.88 -6.87
N ALA A 58 7.34 -4.70 -6.63
CA ALA A 58 7.95 -3.88 -7.68
C ALA A 58 9.11 -4.62 -8.37
N GLN A 59 10.01 -5.26 -7.61
CA GLN A 59 11.10 -6.06 -8.17
C GLN A 59 10.58 -7.23 -9.02
N PHE A 60 9.54 -7.92 -8.56
CA PHE A 60 8.94 -9.01 -9.32
C PHE A 60 8.40 -8.51 -10.66
N THR A 61 7.68 -7.39 -10.67
CA THR A 61 7.14 -6.80 -11.89
C THR A 61 8.24 -6.31 -12.83
N ALA A 62 9.29 -5.66 -12.28
CA ALA A 62 10.44 -5.17 -13.04
C ALA A 62 11.20 -6.29 -13.79
N ARG A 63 11.16 -7.52 -13.27
CA ARG A 63 11.79 -8.70 -13.87
C ARG A 63 10.89 -9.49 -14.81
N ALA A 64 9.61 -9.15 -14.88
CA ALA A 64 8.68 -9.80 -15.80
C ALA A 64 8.99 -9.44 -17.26
N ALA A 65 8.52 -10.28 -18.18
CA ALA A 65 8.64 -9.99 -19.61
C ALA A 65 7.91 -8.68 -19.95
N PRO A 66 8.51 -7.76 -20.74
CA PRO A 66 7.91 -6.47 -21.07
C PRO A 66 6.87 -6.58 -22.21
N ASP A 67 5.97 -7.54 -22.09
CA ASP A 67 4.96 -7.88 -23.10
C ASP A 67 3.55 -7.34 -22.74
N GLY A 68 3.44 -6.57 -21.66
CA GLY A 68 2.18 -6.00 -21.19
C GLY A 68 1.26 -7.00 -20.49
N LYS A 69 1.69 -8.25 -20.27
CA LYS A 69 0.89 -9.28 -19.57
C LYS A 69 1.13 -9.32 -18.07
N THR A 70 2.10 -8.57 -17.57
CA THR A 70 2.31 -8.37 -16.14
C THR A 70 2.25 -6.88 -15.83
N VAL A 71 1.30 -6.50 -14.99
CA VAL A 71 1.12 -5.09 -14.55
C VAL A 71 1.18 -5.01 -13.04
N MET A 72 1.67 -3.89 -12.53
CA MET A 72 1.63 -3.59 -11.11
C MET A 72 0.56 -2.54 -10.83
N VAL A 73 -0.33 -2.82 -9.90
CA VAL A 73 -1.15 -1.78 -9.28
C VAL A 73 -0.40 -1.30 -8.04
N GLY A 74 0.44 -0.32 -8.26
CA GLY A 74 1.33 0.26 -7.26
C GLY A 74 0.78 1.54 -6.64
N SER A 75 1.58 2.13 -5.78
CA SER A 75 1.32 3.38 -5.08
C SER A 75 2.52 4.32 -5.19
N VAL A 76 2.42 5.49 -4.57
CA VAL A 76 3.55 6.41 -4.44
C VAL A 76 4.76 5.78 -3.72
N SER A 77 4.55 4.73 -2.92
CA SER A 77 5.63 4.08 -2.16
C SER A 77 6.73 3.54 -3.08
N GLU A 78 6.36 2.70 -4.06
CA GLU A 78 7.32 2.01 -4.93
C GLU A 78 7.99 2.96 -5.92
N ILE A 79 7.24 3.92 -6.43
CA ILE A 79 7.68 4.77 -7.54
C ILE A 79 8.22 6.13 -7.09
N GLY A 80 7.76 6.69 -5.97
CA GLY A 80 8.15 8.02 -5.52
C GLY A 80 8.97 8.04 -4.23
N ILE A 81 8.66 7.18 -3.26
CA ILE A 81 9.27 7.23 -1.93
C ILE A 81 10.49 6.30 -1.84
N ASN A 82 10.35 5.04 -2.23
CA ASN A 82 11.42 4.04 -2.11
C ASN A 82 12.74 4.46 -2.75
N PRO A 83 12.78 5.12 -3.92
CA PRO A 83 14.02 5.60 -4.52
C PRO A 83 14.82 6.56 -3.61
N SER A 84 14.14 7.30 -2.74
CA SER A 84 14.78 8.24 -1.81
C SER A 84 15.08 7.64 -0.44
N VAL A 85 14.37 6.58 -0.04
CA VAL A 85 14.47 5.98 1.31
C VAL A 85 15.44 4.80 1.34
N TYR A 86 15.47 4.00 0.27
CA TYR A 86 16.30 2.80 0.22
C TYR A 86 17.59 3.04 -0.58
N PRO A 87 18.77 2.93 0.05
CA PRO A 87 20.05 3.15 -0.65
C PRO A 87 20.30 2.14 -1.78
N LYS A 88 19.72 0.96 -1.68
CA LYS A 88 19.86 -0.12 -2.68
C LYS A 88 18.48 -0.68 -2.99
N LEU A 89 17.87 -0.19 -4.08
CA LEU A 89 16.64 -0.77 -4.61
C LEU A 89 16.98 -1.85 -5.64
N PRO A 90 16.23 -2.97 -5.65
CA PRO A 90 16.40 -4.04 -6.62
C PRO A 90 15.75 -3.75 -7.98
N TYR A 91 15.30 -2.52 -8.23
CA TYR A 91 14.72 -2.02 -9.48
C TYR A 91 15.04 -0.53 -9.66
N ASN A 92 14.88 -0.06 -10.89
CA ASN A 92 14.97 1.35 -11.25
C ASN A 92 13.64 1.79 -11.86
N VAL A 93 13.01 2.86 -11.31
CA VAL A 93 11.67 3.28 -11.70
C VAL A 93 11.62 3.72 -13.16
N ASP A 94 12.57 4.53 -13.59
CA ASP A 94 12.56 5.13 -14.93
C ASP A 94 12.94 4.13 -16.03
N ARG A 95 13.75 3.11 -15.69
CA ARG A 95 14.22 2.10 -16.65
C ARG A 95 13.30 0.90 -16.76
N ASP A 96 12.76 0.43 -15.62
CA ASP A 96 12.14 -0.89 -15.51
C ASP A 96 10.62 -0.84 -15.59
N PHE A 97 10.01 0.37 -15.59
CA PHE A 97 8.56 0.53 -15.62
C PHE A 97 8.11 1.53 -16.69
N VAL A 98 6.94 1.27 -17.23
CA VAL A 98 6.18 2.23 -18.05
C VAL A 98 4.88 2.55 -17.31
N ALA A 99 4.65 3.83 -17.04
CA ALA A 99 3.40 4.29 -16.44
C ALA A 99 2.26 4.17 -17.45
N VAL A 100 1.18 3.47 -17.07
CA VAL A 100 0.00 3.30 -17.92
C VAL A 100 -1.04 4.36 -17.60
N THR A 101 -1.50 4.44 -16.36
CA THR A 101 -2.48 5.45 -15.93
C THR A 101 -2.55 5.51 -14.39
N ALA A 102 -3.08 6.62 -13.87
CA ALA A 102 -3.52 6.71 -12.49
C ALA A 102 -4.95 6.15 -12.37
N LEU A 103 -5.11 5.05 -11.62
CA LEU A 103 -6.42 4.42 -11.44
C LEU A 103 -7.31 5.22 -10.49
N ALA A 104 -6.76 5.77 -9.40
CA ALA A 104 -7.47 6.58 -8.44
C ALA A 104 -6.49 7.40 -7.58
N ALA A 105 -7.01 8.45 -6.95
CA ALA A 105 -6.38 9.13 -5.83
C ALA A 105 -7.23 8.92 -4.57
N SER A 106 -6.58 8.74 -3.42
CA SER A 106 -7.25 8.51 -2.15
C SER A 106 -6.60 9.37 -1.06
N PRO A 107 -7.40 10.07 -0.24
CA PRO A 107 -6.87 10.76 0.91
C PRO A 107 -6.32 9.76 1.93
N MET A 108 -5.25 10.16 2.62
CA MET A 108 -4.78 9.50 3.83
C MET A 108 -5.55 10.08 5.03
N VAL A 109 -6.09 9.21 5.86
CA VAL A 109 -6.85 9.60 7.07
C VAL A 109 -6.17 9.05 8.31
N LEU A 110 -6.22 9.83 9.40
CA LEU A 110 -5.81 9.39 10.73
C LEU A 110 -6.90 8.48 11.31
N VAL A 111 -6.50 7.30 11.75
CA VAL A 111 -7.39 6.25 12.27
C VAL A 111 -6.97 5.85 13.67
N VAL A 112 -7.93 5.69 14.54
CA VAL A 112 -7.78 5.19 15.91
C VAL A 112 -8.77 4.05 16.17
N SER A 113 -8.49 3.22 17.19
CA SER A 113 -9.47 2.22 17.64
C SER A 113 -10.76 2.91 18.18
N PRO A 114 -11.94 2.29 18.02
CA PRO A 114 -13.18 2.81 18.63
C PRO A 114 -13.08 3.01 20.14
N THR A 115 -12.26 2.22 20.82
CA THR A 115 -12.05 2.28 22.28
C THR A 115 -10.95 3.27 22.69
N SER A 116 -10.25 3.90 21.74
CA SER A 116 -9.18 4.87 22.02
C SER A 116 -9.73 6.10 22.75
N SER A 117 -8.93 6.66 23.65
CA SER A 117 -9.19 7.96 24.29
C SER A 117 -8.94 9.14 23.34
N ILE A 118 -8.22 8.91 22.24
CA ILE A 118 -7.97 9.91 21.20
C ILE A 118 -9.22 10.00 20.31
N LYS A 119 -9.87 11.16 20.28
CA LYS A 119 -11.07 11.42 19.48
C LYS A 119 -10.84 12.47 18.39
N THR A 120 -9.82 13.29 18.56
CA THR A 120 -9.44 14.37 17.63
C THR A 120 -7.94 14.36 17.39
N ALA A 121 -7.47 15.02 16.32
CA ALA A 121 -6.05 15.23 16.10
C ALA A 121 -5.41 16.06 17.22
N ALA A 122 -6.15 16.98 17.85
CA ALA A 122 -5.68 17.75 18.99
C ALA A 122 -5.46 16.87 20.23
N ASP A 123 -6.31 15.87 20.47
CA ASP A 123 -6.10 14.90 21.57
C ASP A 123 -4.82 14.10 21.36
N LEU A 124 -4.56 13.64 20.10
CA LEU A 124 -3.33 12.92 19.76
C LEU A 124 -2.09 13.79 20.07
N VAL A 125 -2.10 15.05 19.64
CA VAL A 125 -0.98 15.97 19.88
C VAL A 125 -0.77 16.17 21.37
N SER A 126 -1.83 16.46 22.13
CA SER A 126 -1.77 16.70 23.58
C SER A 126 -1.24 15.46 24.33
N GLN A 127 -1.76 14.28 24.04
CA GLN A 127 -1.32 13.03 24.68
C GLN A 127 0.14 12.67 24.32
N ALA A 128 0.54 12.87 23.06
CA ALA A 128 1.90 12.61 22.61
C ALA A 128 2.91 13.60 23.22
N GLN A 129 2.51 14.84 23.47
CA GLN A 129 3.33 15.83 24.19
C GLN A 129 3.48 15.48 25.67
N ALA A 130 2.39 14.99 26.30
CA ALA A 130 2.42 14.57 27.70
C ALA A 130 3.26 13.29 27.92
N SER A 131 3.34 12.42 26.91
CA SER A 131 4.07 11.15 27.00
C SER A 131 4.84 10.86 25.69
N PRO A 132 5.96 11.53 25.43
CA PRO A 132 6.69 11.42 24.17
C PRO A 132 7.12 10.00 23.86
N GLY A 133 6.81 9.52 22.65
CA GLY A 133 7.19 8.19 22.15
C GLY A 133 6.40 7.02 22.75
N LYS A 134 5.37 7.27 23.56
CA LYS A 134 4.53 6.19 24.15
C LYS A 134 3.39 5.75 23.24
N ILE A 135 2.93 6.60 22.32
CA ILE A 135 1.90 6.25 21.36
C ILE A 135 2.55 5.60 20.16
N ASN A 136 2.09 4.41 19.82
CA ASN A 136 2.53 3.68 18.65
C ASN A 136 1.74 4.11 17.41
N PHE A 137 2.40 4.12 16.24
CA PHE A 137 1.70 4.21 14.97
C PHE A 137 2.10 3.04 14.04
N GLY A 138 1.09 2.41 13.44
CA GLY A 138 1.28 1.36 12.45
C GLY A 138 1.37 1.90 11.04
N SER A 139 2.21 1.31 10.21
CA SER A 139 2.29 1.63 8.78
C SER A 139 2.38 0.39 7.90
N ALA A 140 2.23 0.56 6.59
CA ALA A 140 2.41 -0.51 5.61
C ALA A 140 3.90 -0.87 5.35
N GLY A 141 4.79 -0.43 6.22
CA GLY A 141 6.24 -0.63 6.16
C GLY A 141 7.00 0.68 6.07
N THR A 142 8.28 0.63 6.44
CA THR A 142 9.19 1.78 6.36
C THR A 142 9.29 2.29 4.92
N GLY A 143 9.04 3.58 4.69
CA GLY A 143 8.99 4.17 3.34
C GLY A 143 7.63 4.08 2.65
N SER A 144 6.61 3.44 3.27
CA SER A 144 5.25 3.46 2.73
C SER A 144 4.61 4.85 2.80
N GLY A 145 3.61 5.11 1.95
CA GLY A 145 2.82 6.34 2.02
C GLY A 145 2.19 6.57 3.40
N ALA A 146 1.75 5.50 4.06
CA ALA A 146 1.23 5.54 5.43
C ALA A 146 2.29 5.99 6.45
N HIS A 147 3.52 5.49 6.31
CA HIS A 147 4.66 5.92 7.14
C HIS A 147 4.96 7.40 6.91
N MET A 148 5.09 7.83 5.65
CA MET A 148 5.41 9.22 5.33
C MET A 148 4.32 10.20 5.75
N ALA A 149 3.04 9.81 5.70
CA ALA A 149 1.95 10.63 6.22
C ALA A 149 2.06 10.83 7.74
N ALA A 150 2.41 9.77 8.48
CA ALA A 150 2.66 9.87 9.92
C ALA A 150 3.89 10.75 10.23
N GLU A 151 4.99 10.56 9.51
CA GLU A 151 6.21 11.37 9.69
C GLU A 151 5.99 12.85 9.37
N LEU A 152 5.19 13.16 8.34
CA LEU A 152 4.80 14.53 8.03
C LEU A 152 3.98 15.14 9.15
N PHE A 153 3.04 14.40 9.73
CA PHE A 153 2.24 14.84 10.88
C PHE A 153 3.13 15.07 12.12
N ILE A 154 4.04 14.14 12.42
CA ILE A 154 5.02 14.25 13.50
C ILE A 154 5.89 15.49 13.31
N TYR A 155 6.38 15.70 12.10
CA TYR A 155 7.21 16.88 11.77
C TYR A 155 6.45 18.19 11.96
N ALA A 156 5.21 18.25 11.47
CA ALA A 156 4.39 19.47 11.55
C ALA A 156 3.97 19.81 12.99
N THR A 157 3.68 18.79 13.81
CA THR A 157 3.18 18.96 15.19
C THR A 157 4.28 18.92 16.25
N LYS A 158 5.51 18.56 15.87
CA LYS A 158 6.69 18.44 16.77
C LYS A 158 6.49 17.43 17.90
N ILE A 159 5.62 16.43 17.71
CA ILE A 159 5.41 15.34 18.68
C ILE A 159 6.38 14.17 18.42
N LYS A 160 6.38 13.19 19.34
CA LYS A 160 7.13 11.94 19.18
C LYS A 160 6.19 10.76 19.28
N LEU A 161 6.19 9.91 18.25
CA LEU A 161 5.47 8.64 18.19
C LEU A 161 6.45 7.50 17.92
N SER A 162 6.06 6.26 18.21
CA SER A 162 6.87 5.06 17.95
C SER A 162 6.31 4.30 16.75
N HIS A 163 7.14 4.06 15.73
CA HIS A 163 6.75 3.40 14.50
C HIS A 163 6.75 1.87 14.63
N ILE A 164 5.67 1.22 14.19
CA ILE A 164 5.54 -0.24 14.03
C ILE A 164 5.26 -0.56 12.56
N PRO A 165 6.24 -1.12 11.83
CA PRO A 165 6.05 -1.47 10.41
C PRO A 165 5.33 -2.81 10.24
N TYR A 166 4.33 -2.84 9.35
CA TYR A 166 3.60 -4.02 8.90
C TYR A 166 3.79 -4.25 7.38
N LYS A 167 3.24 -5.34 6.86
CA LYS A 167 3.29 -5.66 5.41
C LYS A 167 2.16 -5.01 4.60
N GLY A 168 1.33 -4.15 5.22
CA GLY A 168 0.21 -3.45 4.58
C GLY A 168 -0.75 -2.88 5.62
N THR A 169 -1.55 -1.88 5.24
CA THR A 169 -2.53 -1.22 6.13
C THR A 169 -3.63 -2.17 6.63
N GLY A 170 -4.00 -3.20 5.86
CA GLY A 170 -4.94 -4.23 6.32
C GLY A 170 -4.43 -5.01 7.54
N ALA A 171 -3.12 -5.32 7.59
CA ALA A 171 -2.51 -5.98 8.74
C ALA A 171 -2.48 -5.06 9.98
N VAL A 172 -2.23 -3.77 9.80
CA VAL A 172 -2.33 -2.77 10.88
C VAL A 172 -3.75 -2.73 11.44
N ALA A 173 -4.76 -2.62 10.56
CA ALA A 173 -6.16 -2.56 10.97
C ALA A 173 -6.59 -3.79 11.77
N ALA A 174 -6.20 -4.99 11.33
CA ALA A 174 -6.49 -6.23 12.04
C ALA A 174 -5.89 -6.24 13.45
N ASP A 175 -4.65 -5.77 13.61
CA ASP A 175 -3.99 -5.71 14.91
C ASP A 175 -4.59 -4.63 15.83
N MET A 176 -4.97 -3.48 15.29
CA MET A 176 -5.67 -2.42 16.02
C MET A 176 -7.04 -2.86 16.55
N LEU A 177 -7.77 -3.69 15.79
CA LEU A 177 -9.04 -4.26 16.23
C LEU A 177 -8.86 -5.38 17.28
N GLY A 178 -7.72 -6.05 17.26
CA GLY A 178 -7.36 -7.13 18.16
C GLY A 178 -6.62 -6.66 19.41
N SER A 179 -5.29 -6.68 19.35
CA SER A 179 -4.39 -6.51 20.48
C SER A 179 -3.86 -5.09 20.70
N GLN A 180 -3.70 -4.30 19.63
CA GLN A 180 -3.05 -2.98 19.66
C GLN A 180 -4.06 -1.81 19.65
N LYS A 181 -4.97 -1.81 20.62
CA LYS A 181 -6.09 -0.86 20.68
C LYS A 181 -5.68 0.61 20.87
N ASP A 182 -4.49 0.85 21.43
CA ASP A 182 -3.95 2.20 21.65
C ASP A 182 -3.05 2.69 20.52
N MET A 183 -2.85 1.86 19.48
CA MET A 183 -2.11 2.24 18.28
C MET A 183 -2.96 3.13 17.38
N ILE A 184 -2.31 4.07 16.70
CA ILE A 184 -2.90 4.85 15.60
C ILE A 184 -2.35 4.39 14.26
N MET A 185 -2.98 4.74 13.16
CA MET A 185 -2.41 4.64 11.82
C MET A 185 -2.87 5.78 10.91
N PHE A 186 -2.07 6.07 9.89
CA PHE A 186 -2.53 6.77 8.70
C PHE A 186 -2.83 5.74 7.62
N ALA A 187 -4.00 5.81 7.01
CA ALA A 187 -4.42 4.81 6.02
C ALA A 187 -5.12 5.45 4.83
N PRO A 188 -4.98 4.89 3.62
CA PRO A 188 -5.84 5.25 2.50
C PRO A 188 -7.31 4.94 2.85
N LEU A 189 -8.21 5.88 2.63
CA LEU A 189 -9.63 5.75 2.99
C LEU A 189 -10.26 4.42 2.51
N PRO A 190 -10.02 3.92 1.29
CA PRO A 190 -10.60 2.65 0.84
C PRO A 190 -10.22 1.43 1.70
N SER A 191 -9.04 1.44 2.33
CA SER A 191 -8.61 0.31 3.16
C SER A 191 -9.33 0.20 4.49
N ILE A 192 -10.00 1.26 4.93
CA ILE A 192 -10.69 1.31 6.24
C ILE A 192 -12.17 1.65 6.13
N ALA A 193 -12.67 2.00 4.94
CA ALA A 193 -14.05 2.42 4.75
C ALA A 193 -15.09 1.38 5.23
N GLY A 194 -14.79 0.09 5.10
CA GLY A 194 -15.64 -1.00 5.60
C GLY A 194 -15.55 -1.23 7.11
N LEU A 195 -14.61 -0.59 7.81
CA LEU A 195 -14.38 -0.73 9.25
C LEU A 195 -14.88 0.47 10.05
N VAL A 196 -15.13 1.60 9.39
CA VAL A 196 -15.67 2.84 10.00
C VAL A 196 -17.18 2.78 9.92
N ARG A 197 -17.82 2.87 11.08
CA ARG A 197 -19.30 2.91 11.25
C ARG A 197 -19.73 4.26 11.76
#